data_b79ac268fdc03f3ea09f8495a03ec06d
#
_entry.id   b79ac268fdc03f3ea09f8495a03ec06d
#
_cell.length_a   1.000
_cell.length_b   1.000
_cell.length_c   1.000
_cell.angle_alpha   90.00
_cell.angle_beta   90.00
_cell.angle_gamma   90.00
#
_symmetry.space_group_name_H-M   'P 1'
#
loop_
_entity.id
_entity.type
_entity.pdbx_description
1 polymer ?
#
loop_
_entity_poly.entity_id
_entity_poly.type
_entity_poly.pdbx_seq_one_letter_code
_entity_poly.pdbx_strand_id
1 'polypeptide(L)'
;MKFEYQRKQMVESQLRANLVIDESILDSFSKVKLENFLSDNLKSIAYIDDNIFVNQDRFILRPFILGKLISNLNLKNNSTVLDIGSCTGYSSAILANLFKKVYSVENDQYCFEENKKNLSSEKILNVKLFNNNYLNLDFEGMQFDNVLINGELNDDPLFLINLLKPNGKITAIFRDKKNSYAVSYIKKQNSFDKIRIFDASSPLLIDCKNKEPAFTF
;
A
#
# COMPACT_ATOMS: atom_id res chain seq x y z
N MET A 1 16.29 -6.51 20.44
CA MET A 1 16.39 -8.00 20.40
C MET A 1 15.06 -8.68 20.07
N LYS A 2 13.95 -8.50 20.83
CA LYS A 2 12.69 -9.23 20.52
C LYS A 2 12.10 -8.87 19.15
N PHE A 3 11.89 -7.60 18.85
CA PHE A 3 11.30 -7.17 17.56
C PHE A 3 12.23 -7.45 16.37
N GLU A 4 13.53 -7.31 16.52
CA GLU A 4 14.49 -7.63 15.46
C GLU A 4 14.42 -9.11 15.05
N TYR A 5 14.35 -10.00 16.03
CA TYR A 5 14.15 -11.43 15.77
C TYR A 5 12.80 -11.70 15.06
N GLN A 6 11.71 -11.11 15.56
CA GLN A 6 10.38 -11.26 14.95
C GLN A 6 10.35 -10.72 13.51
N ARG A 7 10.97 -9.57 13.25
CA ARG A 7 11.08 -9.00 11.90
C ARG A 7 11.85 -9.93 10.97
N LYS A 8 12.97 -10.48 11.42
CA LYS A 8 13.72 -11.47 10.65
C LYS A 8 12.88 -12.71 10.35
N GLN A 9 12.15 -13.24 11.33
CA GLN A 9 11.23 -14.36 11.13
C GLN A 9 10.12 -14.02 10.12
N MET A 10 9.52 -12.82 10.19
CA MET A 10 8.52 -12.36 9.22
C MET A 10 9.11 -12.40 7.79
N VAL A 11 10.31 -11.87 7.57
CA VAL A 11 10.94 -11.88 6.24
C VAL A 11 11.14 -13.31 5.73
N GLU A 12 11.66 -14.22 6.56
CA GLU A 12 11.94 -15.61 6.15
C GLU A 12 10.65 -16.44 6.00
N SER A 13 9.74 -16.40 6.98
CA SER A 13 8.59 -17.30 7.03
C SER A 13 7.33 -16.76 6.35
N GLN A 14 7.19 -15.43 6.19
CA GLN A 14 6.01 -14.84 5.57
C GLN A 14 6.31 -14.28 4.18
N LEU A 15 7.45 -13.64 3.94
CA LEU A 15 7.78 -13.09 2.62
C LEU A 15 8.43 -14.12 1.71
N ARG A 16 9.59 -14.68 2.07
CA ARG A 16 10.31 -15.66 1.24
C ARG A 16 9.48 -16.93 1.01
N ALA A 17 8.83 -17.44 2.03
CA ALA A 17 7.96 -18.62 1.93
C ALA A 17 6.78 -18.41 0.97
N ASN A 18 6.33 -17.16 0.77
CA ASN A 18 5.27 -16.79 -0.16
C ASN A 18 5.83 -16.22 -1.49
N LEU A 19 7.07 -16.57 -1.85
CA LEU A 19 7.69 -16.23 -3.13
C LEU A 19 7.91 -14.72 -3.37
N VAL A 20 8.13 -13.94 -2.33
CA VAL A 20 8.76 -12.63 -2.43
C VAL A 20 10.27 -12.87 -2.51
N ILE A 21 10.85 -12.79 -3.71
CA ILE A 21 12.24 -13.19 -3.97
C ILE A 21 13.17 -12.01 -4.29
N ASP A 22 12.63 -10.82 -4.53
CA ASP A 22 13.43 -9.62 -4.80
C ASP A 22 14.14 -9.17 -3.51
N GLU A 23 15.47 -9.23 -3.52
CA GLU A 23 16.30 -8.91 -2.36
C GLU A 23 16.15 -7.45 -1.91
N SER A 24 15.87 -6.51 -2.81
CA SER A 24 15.67 -5.12 -2.44
C SER A 24 14.37 -4.94 -1.63
N ILE A 25 13.31 -5.69 -1.96
CA ILE A 25 12.07 -5.72 -1.20
C ILE A 25 12.32 -6.34 0.18
N LEU A 26 12.94 -7.51 0.24
CA LEU A 26 13.22 -8.21 1.49
C LEU A 26 14.11 -7.38 2.43
N ASP A 27 15.11 -6.70 1.88
CA ASP A 27 15.98 -5.79 2.61
C ASP A 27 15.21 -4.59 3.15
N SER A 28 14.28 -4.02 2.35
CA SER A 28 13.42 -2.94 2.82
C SER A 28 12.53 -3.37 4.01
N PHE A 29 11.89 -4.54 3.94
CA PHE A 29 11.10 -5.08 5.06
C PHE A 29 11.99 -5.40 6.27
N SER A 30 13.23 -5.80 6.07
CA SER A 30 14.19 -6.06 7.15
C SER A 30 14.63 -4.77 7.87
N LYS A 31 14.72 -3.66 7.14
CA LYS A 31 15.15 -2.35 7.67
C LYS A 31 14.04 -1.59 8.37
N VAL A 32 12.83 -1.59 7.80
CA VAL A 32 11.70 -0.83 8.33
C VAL A 32 11.11 -1.53 9.55
N LYS A 33 11.10 -0.83 10.68
CA LYS A 33 10.64 -1.34 11.97
C LYS A 33 9.13 -1.13 12.12
N LEU A 34 8.32 -2.13 11.76
CA LEU A 34 6.85 -2.02 11.82
C LEU A 34 6.35 -1.58 13.21
N GLU A 35 7.01 -2.02 14.29
CA GLU A 35 6.68 -1.63 15.66
C GLU A 35 6.74 -0.11 15.90
N ASN A 36 7.48 0.65 15.09
CA ASN A 36 7.58 2.11 15.19
C ASN A 36 6.42 2.84 14.46
N PHE A 37 5.60 2.10 13.71
CA PHE A 37 4.40 2.59 13.01
C PHE A 37 3.11 2.20 13.73
N LEU A 38 3.21 1.62 14.91
CA LEU A 38 2.10 1.13 15.71
C LEU A 38 2.04 1.83 17.07
N SER A 39 0.83 2.04 17.57
CA SER A 39 0.59 2.45 18.96
C SER A 39 1.05 1.36 19.94
N ASP A 40 1.37 1.71 21.16
CA ASP A 40 1.97 0.80 22.14
C ASP A 40 1.16 -0.48 22.39
N ASN A 41 -0.16 -0.40 22.38
CA ASN A 41 -1.06 -1.54 22.53
C ASN A 41 -1.03 -2.52 21.34
N LEU A 42 -0.62 -2.08 20.16
CA LEU A 42 -0.52 -2.91 18.95
C LEU A 42 0.90 -3.47 18.71
N LYS A 43 1.92 -2.94 19.38
CA LYS A 43 3.31 -3.39 19.16
C LYS A 43 3.52 -4.88 19.38
N SER A 44 2.78 -5.48 20.32
CA SER A 44 2.90 -6.92 20.63
C SER A 44 2.54 -7.82 19.44
N ILE A 45 1.72 -7.34 18.52
CA ILE A 45 1.25 -8.05 17.32
C ILE A 45 1.90 -7.56 16.01
N ALA A 46 2.95 -6.73 16.08
CA ALA A 46 3.57 -6.09 14.92
C ALA A 46 3.95 -7.06 13.79
N TYR A 47 4.30 -8.29 14.10
CA TYR A 47 4.84 -9.27 13.14
C TYR A 47 3.97 -10.52 12.96
N ILE A 48 2.66 -10.41 13.26
CA ILE A 48 1.69 -11.48 12.94
C ILE A 48 1.50 -11.59 11.42
N ASP A 49 1.12 -12.78 10.96
CA ASP A 49 0.76 -13.00 9.56
C ASP A 49 -0.73 -12.68 9.31
N ASP A 50 -1.13 -11.46 9.65
CA ASP A 50 -2.49 -10.95 9.43
C ASP A 50 -2.47 -9.41 9.26
N ASN A 51 -3.61 -8.84 8.84
CA ASN A 51 -3.80 -7.40 8.80
C ASN A 51 -3.85 -6.84 10.23
N ILE A 52 -3.19 -5.71 10.47
CA ILE A 52 -3.21 -5.04 11.77
C ILE A 52 -4.16 -3.85 11.69
N PHE A 53 -5.31 -3.95 12.34
CA PHE A 53 -6.26 -2.85 12.42
C PHE A 53 -5.77 -1.78 13.39
N VAL A 54 -5.60 -0.56 12.87
CA VAL A 54 -5.22 0.62 13.65
C VAL A 54 -6.47 1.27 14.26
N ASN A 55 -7.57 1.26 13.51
CA ASN A 55 -8.91 1.62 13.97
C ASN A 55 -9.95 0.78 13.20
N GLN A 56 -11.25 1.13 13.27
CA GLN A 56 -12.32 0.36 12.62
C GLN A 56 -12.20 0.32 11.09
N ASP A 57 -11.63 1.37 10.50
CA ASP A 57 -11.64 1.61 9.06
C ASP A 57 -10.24 1.60 8.43
N ARG A 58 -9.17 1.54 9.24
CA ARG A 58 -7.79 1.60 8.77
C ARG A 58 -6.96 0.46 9.33
N PHE A 59 -6.14 -0.10 8.47
CA PHE A 59 -5.31 -1.25 8.77
C PHE A 59 -4.00 -1.19 7.98
N ILE A 60 -3.02 -1.91 8.47
CA ILE A 60 -1.78 -2.22 7.76
C ILE A 60 -1.96 -3.62 7.16
N LEU A 61 -1.71 -3.75 5.85
CA LEU A 61 -1.78 -5.02 5.16
C LEU A 61 -0.80 -6.04 5.74
N ARG A 62 -1.22 -7.31 5.82
CA ARG A 62 -0.34 -8.41 6.19
C ARG A 62 0.91 -8.45 5.31
N PRO A 63 2.07 -8.80 5.89
CA PRO A 63 3.37 -8.61 5.23
C PRO A 63 3.48 -9.27 3.86
N PHE A 64 3.06 -10.54 3.70
CA PHE A 64 3.24 -11.22 2.43
C PHE A 64 2.39 -10.62 1.29
N ILE A 65 1.18 -10.15 1.59
CA ILE A 65 0.32 -9.48 0.59
C ILE A 65 0.99 -8.20 0.14
N LEU A 66 1.40 -7.36 1.10
CA LEU A 66 2.10 -6.11 0.80
C LEU A 66 3.37 -6.36 -0.03
N GLY A 67 4.21 -7.32 0.37
CA GLY A 67 5.42 -7.69 -0.35
C GLY A 67 5.16 -8.16 -1.77
N LYS A 68 4.14 -9.01 -1.97
CA LYS A 68 3.76 -9.50 -3.32
C LYS A 68 3.13 -8.41 -4.18
N LEU A 69 2.35 -7.48 -3.64
CA LEU A 69 1.85 -6.33 -4.39
C LEU A 69 3.02 -5.45 -4.86
N ILE A 70 3.98 -5.16 -3.97
CA ILE A 70 5.17 -4.37 -4.30
C ILE A 70 6.03 -5.09 -5.35
N SER A 71 6.19 -6.41 -5.28
CA SER A 71 6.95 -7.22 -6.27
C SER A 71 6.37 -7.13 -7.69
N ASN A 72 5.12 -6.75 -7.83
CA ASN A 72 4.45 -6.59 -9.12
C ASN A 72 4.49 -5.15 -9.68
N LEU A 73 5.07 -4.20 -8.94
CA LEU A 73 5.34 -2.85 -9.41
C LEU A 73 6.61 -2.81 -10.30
N ASN A 74 6.78 -1.70 -11.02
CA ASN A 74 8.01 -1.45 -11.79
C ASN A 74 9.09 -0.84 -10.88
N LEU A 75 9.91 -1.68 -10.24
CA LEU A 75 11.00 -1.25 -9.37
C LEU A 75 12.15 -0.68 -10.20
N LYS A 76 12.26 0.64 -10.30
CA LYS A 76 13.36 1.35 -10.94
C LYS A 76 13.83 2.47 -10.03
N ASN A 77 15.13 2.62 -9.84
CA ASN A 77 15.74 3.59 -8.92
C ASN A 77 15.28 5.05 -9.10
N ASN A 78 14.85 5.42 -10.31
CA ASN A 78 14.37 6.79 -10.61
C ASN A 78 12.85 6.90 -10.72
N SER A 79 12.10 5.85 -10.40
CA SER A 79 10.64 5.85 -10.51
C SER A 79 9.96 6.47 -9.30
N THR A 80 8.72 6.88 -9.52
CA THR A 80 7.83 7.43 -8.51
C THR A 80 6.71 6.45 -8.21
N VAL A 81 6.18 6.47 -6.99
CA VAL A 81 5.04 5.66 -6.60
C VAL A 81 4.03 6.50 -5.82
N LEU A 82 2.75 6.27 -6.10
CA LEU A 82 1.62 6.77 -5.32
C LEU A 82 1.15 5.65 -4.40
N ASP A 83 1.11 5.91 -3.10
CA ASP A 83 0.75 4.98 -2.03
C ASP A 83 -0.61 5.40 -1.45
N ILE A 84 -1.66 4.68 -1.79
CA ILE A 84 -3.04 4.98 -1.42
C ILE A 84 -3.46 4.16 -0.19
N GLY A 85 -4.05 4.83 0.81
CA GLY A 85 -4.46 4.19 2.06
C GLY A 85 -3.25 3.78 2.89
N SER A 86 -2.28 4.67 3.01
CA SER A 86 -0.98 4.42 3.63
C SER A 86 -1.04 4.23 5.16
N CYS A 87 -2.21 4.41 5.77
CA CYS A 87 -2.43 4.28 7.19
C CYS A 87 -1.38 5.07 7.99
N THR A 88 -0.71 4.46 8.95
CA THR A 88 0.33 5.08 9.79
C THR A 88 1.70 5.19 9.12
N GLY A 89 1.81 4.87 7.80
CA GLY A 89 3.00 5.14 6.98
C GLY A 89 3.95 3.97 6.78
N TYR A 90 3.62 2.75 7.22
CA TYR A 90 4.51 1.60 7.08
C TYR A 90 4.78 1.23 5.61
N SER A 91 3.73 1.16 4.76
CA SER A 91 3.89 0.94 3.32
C SER A 91 4.75 2.01 2.67
N SER A 92 4.49 3.28 3.01
CA SER A 92 5.27 4.42 2.51
C SER A 92 6.75 4.34 2.89
N ALA A 93 7.06 3.88 4.11
CA ALA A 93 8.43 3.69 4.57
C ALA A 93 9.16 2.58 3.79
N ILE A 94 8.48 1.47 3.52
CA ILE A 94 9.02 0.39 2.68
C ILE A 94 9.27 0.89 1.25
N LEU A 95 8.29 1.57 0.65
CA LEU A 95 8.41 2.14 -0.69
C LEU A 95 9.50 3.21 -0.80
N ALA A 96 9.75 3.95 0.28
CA ALA A 96 10.80 4.97 0.31
C ALA A 96 12.22 4.41 0.12
N ASN A 97 12.45 3.14 0.46
CA ASN A 97 13.71 2.44 0.18
C ASN A 97 13.83 1.94 -1.27
N LEU A 98 12.72 1.85 -2.00
CA LEU A 98 12.62 1.21 -3.32
C LEU A 98 12.45 2.22 -4.45
N PHE A 99 11.93 3.41 -4.14
CA PHE A 99 11.56 4.42 -5.13
C PHE A 99 12.23 5.76 -4.83
N LYS A 100 12.51 6.53 -5.89
CA LYS A 100 13.09 7.89 -5.76
C LYS A 100 12.19 8.80 -4.93
N LYS A 101 10.88 8.71 -5.12
CA LYS A 101 9.90 9.54 -4.42
C LYS A 101 8.59 8.80 -4.25
N VAL A 102 8.04 8.89 -3.06
CA VAL A 102 6.74 8.35 -2.68
C VAL A 102 5.77 9.51 -2.46
N TYR A 103 4.57 9.38 -2.98
CA TYR A 103 3.44 10.25 -2.72
C TYR A 103 2.43 9.44 -1.93
N SER A 104 2.25 9.77 -0.67
CA SER A 104 1.47 9.00 0.29
C SER A 104 0.14 9.70 0.55
N VAL A 105 -0.96 9.00 0.40
CA VAL A 105 -2.32 9.53 0.54
C VAL A 105 -3.05 8.79 1.65
N GLU A 106 -3.53 9.54 2.62
CA GLU A 106 -4.35 9.06 3.73
C GLU A 106 -5.41 10.09 4.06
N ASN A 107 -6.67 9.70 4.18
CA ASN A 107 -7.77 10.61 4.50
C ASN A 107 -8.31 10.45 5.93
N ASP A 108 -7.93 9.40 6.66
CA ASP A 108 -8.18 9.32 8.09
C ASP A 108 -7.22 10.26 8.83
N GLN A 109 -7.78 11.22 9.54
CA GLN A 109 -6.98 12.28 10.19
C GLN A 109 -5.99 11.72 11.21
N TYR A 110 -6.41 10.73 12.02
CA TYR A 110 -5.55 10.12 13.02
C TYR A 110 -4.37 9.39 12.34
N CYS A 111 -4.65 8.55 11.34
CA CYS A 111 -3.62 7.83 10.60
C CYS A 111 -2.68 8.78 9.86
N PHE A 112 -3.19 9.87 9.29
CA PHE A 112 -2.36 10.89 8.64
C PHE A 112 -1.36 11.55 9.60
N GLU A 113 -1.80 11.96 10.79
CA GLU A 113 -0.90 12.58 11.79
C GLU A 113 0.13 11.58 12.32
N GLU A 114 -0.26 10.33 12.58
CA GLU A 114 0.69 9.28 12.97
C GLU A 114 1.66 8.95 11.82
N ASN A 115 1.20 8.91 10.56
CA ASN A 115 2.07 8.72 9.39
C ASN A 115 3.15 9.80 9.32
N LYS A 116 2.76 11.07 9.42
CA LYS A 116 3.67 12.22 9.43
C LYS A 116 4.70 12.14 10.54
N LYS A 117 4.26 11.83 11.75
CA LYS A 117 5.12 11.67 12.94
C LYS A 117 6.11 10.51 12.77
N ASN A 118 5.61 9.34 12.34
CA ASN A 118 6.41 8.14 12.18
C ASN A 118 7.50 8.31 11.11
N LEU A 119 7.14 8.81 9.93
CA LEU A 119 8.11 9.08 8.86
C LEU A 119 9.18 10.09 9.28
N SER A 120 8.80 11.12 10.02
CA SER A 120 9.74 12.10 10.58
C SER A 120 10.69 11.44 11.60
N SER A 121 10.16 10.63 12.51
CA SER A 121 10.93 9.93 13.54
C SER A 121 11.93 8.93 12.94
N GLU A 122 11.54 8.24 11.87
CA GLU A 122 12.38 7.31 11.11
C GLU A 122 13.30 8.02 10.08
N LYS A 123 13.26 9.38 10.02
CA LYS A 123 14.08 10.23 9.13
C LYS A 123 13.89 9.90 7.65
N ILE A 124 12.67 9.56 7.25
CA ILE A 124 12.31 9.27 5.86
C ILE A 124 11.93 10.59 5.17
N LEU A 125 12.74 11.03 4.21
CA LEU A 125 12.65 12.39 3.62
C LEU A 125 12.07 12.42 2.21
N ASN A 126 11.98 11.28 1.53
CA ASN A 126 11.53 11.20 0.14
C ASN A 126 10.03 10.85 0.00
N VAL A 127 9.24 11.04 1.07
CA VAL A 127 7.78 10.86 1.07
C VAL A 127 7.10 12.22 1.13
N LYS A 128 6.16 12.48 0.20
CA LYS A 128 5.24 13.62 0.25
C LYS A 128 3.86 13.14 0.68
N LEU A 129 3.34 13.69 1.79
CA LEU A 129 2.04 13.30 2.36
C LEU A 129 0.92 14.18 1.85
N PHE A 130 -0.26 13.58 1.65
CA PHE A 130 -1.52 14.24 1.33
C PHE A 130 -2.61 13.73 2.27
N ASN A 131 -3.25 14.67 3.00
CA ASN A 131 -4.42 14.37 3.82
C ASN A 131 -5.68 14.65 3.00
N ASN A 132 -6.10 13.67 2.22
CA ASN A 132 -7.32 13.79 1.42
C ASN A 132 -7.77 12.41 0.93
N ASN A 133 -9.04 12.34 0.47
CA ASN A 133 -9.46 11.22 -0.36
C ASN A 133 -8.75 11.32 -1.72
N TYR A 134 -8.16 10.21 -2.19
CA TYR A 134 -7.41 10.19 -3.45
C TYR A 134 -8.25 10.61 -4.67
N LEU A 135 -9.57 10.43 -4.63
CA LEU A 135 -10.49 10.85 -5.69
C LEU A 135 -10.64 12.38 -5.79
N ASN A 136 -10.34 13.09 -4.71
CA ASN A 136 -10.47 14.54 -4.62
C ASN A 136 -9.12 15.28 -4.77
N LEU A 137 -8.02 14.54 -4.97
CA LEU A 137 -6.70 15.13 -5.11
C LEU A 137 -6.49 15.63 -6.53
N ASP A 138 -6.13 16.91 -6.64
CA ASP A 138 -5.49 17.43 -7.83
C ASP A 138 -3.98 17.17 -7.76
N PHE A 139 -3.50 16.35 -8.64
CA PHE A 139 -2.08 16.05 -8.77
C PHE A 139 -1.36 17.00 -9.75
N GLU A 140 -1.98 18.14 -10.13
CA GLU A 140 -1.37 19.21 -10.96
C GLU A 140 -0.68 18.67 -12.23
N GLY A 141 -1.30 17.70 -12.90
CA GLY A 141 -0.76 17.06 -14.10
C GLY A 141 0.37 16.06 -13.85
N MET A 142 0.70 15.75 -12.60
CA MET A 142 1.68 14.72 -12.27
C MET A 142 1.22 13.35 -12.78
N GLN A 143 2.19 12.57 -13.27
CA GLN A 143 2.00 11.17 -13.64
C GLN A 143 2.97 10.29 -12.85
N PHE A 144 2.50 9.09 -12.51
CA PHE A 144 3.23 8.15 -11.67
C PHE A 144 3.71 6.93 -12.48
N ASP A 145 4.87 6.42 -12.13
CA ASP A 145 5.35 5.15 -12.67
C ASP A 145 4.58 3.97 -12.07
N ASN A 146 4.17 4.11 -10.80
CA ASN A 146 3.48 3.08 -10.05
C ASN A 146 2.44 3.65 -9.09
N VAL A 147 1.41 2.84 -8.78
CA VAL A 147 0.44 3.06 -7.71
C VAL A 147 0.30 1.78 -6.90
N LEU A 148 0.44 1.87 -5.60
CA LEU A 148 0.09 0.83 -4.64
C LEU A 148 -1.21 1.21 -3.94
N ILE A 149 -2.17 0.29 -3.85
CA ILE A 149 -3.40 0.48 -3.09
C ILE A 149 -3.43 -0.51 -1.93
N ASN A 150 -3.44 0.01 -0.70
CA ASN A 150 -3.37 -0.78 0.53
C ASN A 150 -4.76 -1.22 1.01
N GLY A 151 -5.47 -1.95 0.17
CA GLY A 151 -6.78 -2.46 0.51
C GLY A 151 -7.50 -3.04 -0.70
N GLU A 152 -8.71 -3.52 -0.45
CA GLU A 152 -9.52 -4.12 -1.47
C GLU A 152 -10.38 -3.06 -2.19
N LEU A 153 -10.50 -3.21 -3.52
CA LEU A 153 -11.37 -2.45 -4.39
C LEU A 153 -12.54 -3.31 -4.85
N ASN A 154 -13.70 -2.70 -5.06
CA ASN A 154 -14.87 -3.33 -5.71
C ASN A 154 -15.12 -2.82 -7.14
N ASP A 155 -14.42 -1.74 -7.55
CA ASP A 155 -14.48 -1.17 -8.90
C ASP A 155 -13.08 -0.92 -9.45
N ASP A 156 -12.97 -0.89 -10.78
CA ASP A 156 -11.70 -0.58 -11.44
C ASP A 156 -11.29 0.89 -11.18
N PRO A 157 -10.04 1.15 -10.78
CA PRO A 157 -9.58 2.48 -10.38
C PRO A 157 -9.26 3.37 -11.60
N LEU A 158 -10.25 3.66 -12.45
CA LEU A 158 -10.06 4.36 -13.73
C LEU A 158 -9.39 5.72 -13.58
N PHE A 159 -9.71 6.46 -12.52
CA PHE A 159 -9.07 7.75 -12.23
C PHE A 159 -7.55 7.58 -12.04
N LEU A 160 -7.13 6.58 -11.25
CA LEU A 160 -5.71 6.30 -10.99
C LEU A 160 -4.98 5.78 -12.23
N ILE A 161 -5.66 5.03 -13.11
CA ILE A 161 -5.09 4.57 -14.39
C ILE A 161 -4.73 5.79 -15.27
N ASN A 162 -5.56 6.83 -15.26
CA ASN A 162 -5.27 8.06 -16.02
C ASN A 162 -4.03 8.80 -15.48
N LEU A 163 -3.74 8.69 -14.19
CA LEU A 163 -2.55 9.28 -13.56
C LEU A 163 -1.26 8.47 -13.81
N LEU A 164 -1.34 7.28 -14.39
CA LEU A 164 -0.14 6.51 -14.72
C LEU A 164 0.57 7.08 -15.96
N LYS A 165 1.88 7.02 -15.96
CA LYS A 165 2.71 7.11 -17.17
C LYS A 165 2.45 5.92 -18.10
N PRO A 166 2.80 5.99 -19.40
CA PRO A 166 2.77 4.82 -20.27
C PRO A 166 3.54 3.64 -19.67
N ASN A 167 2.93 2.45 -19.69
CA ASN A 167 3.42 1.23 -19.04
C ASN A 167 3.56 1.31 -17.50
N GLY A 168 3.03 2.34 -16.88
CA GLY A 168 2.89 2.43 -15.43
C GLY A 168 1.94 1.36 -14.91
N LYS A 169 2.09 0.99 -13.63
CA LYS A 169 1.34 -0.10 -12.99
C LYS A 169 0.59 0.35 -11.75
N ILE A 170 -0.60 -0.22 -11.55
CA ILE A 170 -1.29 -0.22 -10.25
C ILE A 170 -1.30 -1.65 -9.74
N THR A 171 -1.02 -1.85 -8.47
CA THR A 171 -1.28 -3.12 -7.77
C THR A 171 -2.26 -2.90 -6.62
N ALA A 172 -3.23 -3.80 -6.51
CA ALA A 172 -4.29 -3.76 -5.52
C ALA A 172 -4.85 -5.16 -5.25
N ILE A 173 -5.75 -5.28 -4.28
CA ILE A 173 -6.66 -6.40 -4.16
C ILE A 173 -7.99 -5.99 -4.78
N PHE A 174 -8.60 -6.85 -5.57
CA PHE A 174 -9.88 -6.59 -6.23
C PHE A 174 -10.89 -7.66 -5.85
N ARG A 175 -12.10 -7.23 -5.50
CA ARG A 175 -13.24 -8.11 -5.23
C ARG A 175 -14.14 -8.18 -6.45
N ASP A 176 -14.26 -9.38 -7.03
CA ASP A 176 -15.26 -9.71 -8.04
C ASP A 176 -16.38 -10.54 -7.40
N LYS A 177 -17.52 -9.90 -7.14
CA LYS A 177 -18.70 -10.53 -6.50
C LYS A 177 -18.36 -11.29 -5.21
N LYS A 178 -17.90 -12.54 -5.34
CA LYS A 178 -17.62 -13.44 -4.20
C LYS A 178 -16.13 -13.75 -3.98
N ASN A 179 -15.28 -13.41 -4.94
CA ASN A 179 -13.86 -13.76 -4.92
C ASN A 179 -12.99 -12.52 -4.86
N SER A 180 -11.97 -12.57 -4.01
CA SER A 180 -10.94 -11.52 -3.94
C SER A 180 -9.61 -12.05 -4.43
N TYR A 181 -8.86 -11.23 -5.16
CA TYR A 181 -7.55 -11.58 -5.70
C TYR A 181 -6.69 -10.32 -5.89
N ALA A 182 -5.39 -10.50 -5.81
CA ALA A 182 -4.46 -9.44 -6.18
C ALA A 182 -4.47 -9.22 -7.69
N VAL A 183 -4.43 -7.97 -8.10
CA VAL A 183 -4.53 -7.54 -9.49
C VAL A 183 -3.46 -6.52 -9.84
N SER A 184 -2.97 -6.57 -11.06
CA SER A 184 -2.14 -5.53 -11.67
C SER A 184 -2.88 -4.88 -12.83
N TYR A 185 -2.99 -3.56 -12.83
CA TYR A 185 -3.41 -2.77 -13.98
C TYR A 185 -2.17 -2.18 -14.64
N ILE A 186 -2.06 -2.33 -15.95
CA ILE A 186 -0.92 -1.83 -16.74
C ILE A 186 -1.46 -0.86 -17.78
N LYS A 187 -1.07 0.41 -17.69
CA LYS A 187 -1.50 1.43 -18.65
C LYS A 187 -0.92 1.17 -20.03
N LYS A 188 -1.78 1.13 -21.03
CA LYS A 188 -1.45 1.14 -22.44
C LYS A 188 -1.75 2.52 -23.04
N GLN A 189 -1.50 2.69 -24.32
CA GLN A 189 -1.68 3.97 -25.00
C GLN A 189 -3.14 4.50 -24.89
N ASN A 190 -4.13 3.65 -25.18
CA ASN A 190 -5.57 4.01 -25.15
C ASN A 190 -6.42 3.03 -24.33
N SER A 191 -5.80 2.17 -23.53
CA SER A 191 -6.45 1.13 -22.75
C SER A 191 -5.62 0.76 -21.53
N PHE A 192 -6.02 -0.29 -20.85
CA PHE A 192 -5.21 -0.92 -19.81
C PHE A 192 -5.40 -2.43 -19.81
N ASP A 193 -4.38 -3.15 -19.40
CA ASP A 193 -4.49 -4.58 -19.09
C ASP A 193 -4.84 -4.74 -17.61
N LYS A 194 -5.77 -5.66 -17.30
CA LYS A 194 -6.08 -6.09 -15.94
C LYS A 194 -5.66 -7.55 -15.80
N ILE A 195 -4.67 -7.80 -14.97
CA ILE A 195 -4.04 -9.12 -14.82
C ILE A 195 -4.22 -9.60 -13.38
N ARG A 196 -4.90 -10.76 -13.19
CA ARG A 196 -4.93 -11.45 -11.89
C ARG A 196 -3.54 -11.99 -11.57
N ILE A 197 -3.04 -11.75 -10.34
CA ILE A 197 -1.70 -12.13 -9.92
C ILE A 197 -1.74 -13.37 -9.02
N PHE A 198 -2.47 -13.31 -7.90
CA PHE A 198 -2.62 -14.40 -6.93
C PHE A 198 -3.90 -14.20 -6.11
N ASP A 199 -4.34 -15.26 -5.42
CA ASP A 199 -5.50 -15.20 -4.54
C ASP A 199 -5.15 -14.46 -3.25
N ALA A 200 -5.89 -13.41 -2.96
CA ALA A 200 -5.69 -12.56 -1.79
C ALA A 200 -6.99 -11.89 -1.39
N SER A 201 -7.15 -11.62 -0.11
CA SER A 201 -8.24 -10.81 0.41
C SER A 201 -7.72 -9.82 1.45
N SER A 202 -8.38 -8.69 1.56
CA SER A 202 -8.18 -7.71 2.64
C SER A 202 -9.51 -7.04 2.97
N PRO A 203 -9.57 -6.24 4.02
CA PRO A 203 -10.69 -5.33 4.17
C PRO A 203 -10.82 -4.37 3.00
N LEU A 204 -12.06 -3.94 2.72
CA LEU A 204 -12.33 -2.94 1.68
C LEU A 204 -11.68 -1.60 2.08
N LEU A 205 -10.99 -0.98 1.16
CA LEU A 205 -10.52 0.39 1.38
C LEU A 205 -11.73 1.33 1.33
N ILE A 206 -12.07 1.96 2.46
CA ILE A 206 -13.32 2.72 2.64
C ILE A 206 -13.45 3.86 1.64
N ASP A 207 -12.34 4.46 1.23
CA ASP A 207 -12.29 5.52 0.24
C ASP A 207 -12.79 5.09 -1.15
N CYS A 208 -12.85 3.78 -1.39
CA CYS A 208 -13.33 3.16 -2.62
C CYS A 208 -14.78 2.68 -2.51
N LYS A 209 -15.46 2.92 -1.38
CA LYS A 209 -16.89 2.64 -1.29
C LYS A 209 -17.63 3.61 -2.20
N ASN A 210 -18.29 3.10 -3.23
CA ASN A 210 -19.34 3.84 -3.88
C ASN A 210 -20.33 4.30 -2.80
N LYS A 211 -20.69 5.59 -2.79
CA LYS A 211 -21.82 6.06 -2.00
C LYS A 211 -23.02 5.21 -2.45
N GLU A 212 -23.46 4.29 -1.60
CA GLU A 212 -24.75 3.66 -1.83
C GLU A 212 -25.76 4.79 -2.05
N PRO A 213 -26.59 4.74 -3.10
CA PRO A 213 -27.63 5.74 -3.26
C PRO A 213 -28.45 5.72 -1.98
N ALA A 214 -28.53 6.85 -1.30
CA ALA A 214 -29.34 6.99 -0.10
C ALA A 214 -30.76 6.59 -0.53
N PHE A 215 -31.28 5.49 0.01
CA PHE A 215 -32.69 5.13 -0.13
C PHE A 215 -33.48 6.23 0.55
N THR A 216 -34.04 7.13 -0.23
CA THR A 216 -35.11 8.06 0.20
C THR A 216 -36.40 7.25 0.23
N PHE A 217 -36.92 7.01 1.44
CA PHE A 217 -38.27 6.51 1.66
C PHE A 217 -39.29 7.60 1.34
#